data_1b45a5226581f3f662f1b2851d259eb7
#
_entry.id   1b45a5226581f3f662f1b2851d259eb7
#
_cell.length_a   1.000
_cell.length_b   1.000
_cell.length_c   1.000
_cell.angle_alpha   90.00
_cell.angle_beta   90.00
_cell.angle_gamma   90.00
#
_symmetry.space_group_name_H-M   'P 1'
#
loop_
_entity.id
_entity.type
_entity.pdbx_description
1 polymer ?
#
loop_
_entity_poly.entity_id
_entity_poly.type
_entity_poly.pdbx_seq_one_letter_code
_entity_poly.pdbx_strand_id
1 'polypeptide(L)'
;TVFLDEVGEMTLRMQGLLLRFLETGELQKVGSERSGSVVNVRVIAATNRNLRHLIEQGQFREDLYYRLNVIHLSIPPLRDRKMDVPALIEHFLDGFSQKRGNTRRVTFAPEAMQVLSSYAWPGNVRELENVIERLLVTAPGDTVTVRDLPLELQAPRNLSLRPKHERRKTVADELYKKLVDERESFWTAVYPLYMQREITRSN
;
A
#
# COMPACT_ATOMS: atom_id res chain seq x y z
N THR A 1 -6.14 21.90 -13.15
CA THR A 1 -6.36 20.47 -12.91
C THR A 1 -6.14 20.17 -11.43
N VAL A 2 -7.04 19.40 -10.83
CA VAL A 2 -6.93 18.91 -9.45
C VAL A 2 -6.82 17.38 -9.51
N PHE A 3 -5.86 16.82 -8.78
CA PHE A 3 -5.70 15.38 -8.62
C PHE A 3 -6.16 15.00 -7.21
N LEU A 4 -7.10 14.06 -7.12
CA LEU A 4 -7.65 13.53 -5.87
C LEU A 4 -7.19 12.07 -5.74
N ASP A 5 -6.27 11.83 -4.81
CA ASP A 5 -5.79 10.47 -4.54
C ASP A 5 -6.64 9.80 -3.46
N GLU A 6 -6.70 8.46 -3.52
CA GLU A 6 -7.38 7.62 -2.53
C GLU A 6 -8.85 8.01 -2.28
N VAL A 7 -9.61 8.39 -3.33
CA VAL A 7 -11.01 8.81 -3.17
C VAL A 7 -11.90 7.75 -2.53
N GLY A 8 -11.51 6.46 -2.59
CA GLY A 8 -12.20 5.36 -1.91
C GLY A 8 -12.07 5.36 -0.39
N GLU A 9 -11.19 6.19 0.19
CA GLU A 9 -11.01 6.35 1.64
C GLU A 9 -11.79 7.54 2.22
N MET A 10 -12.45 8.32 1.36
CA MET A 10 -13.23 9.48 1.79
C MET A 10 -14.44 9.07 2.64
N THR A 11 -14.71 9.82 3.72
CA THR A 11 -15.94 9.66 4.48
C THR A 11 -17.17 10.07 3.65
N LEU A 12 -18.36 9.54 3.96
CA LEU A 12 -19.60 9.90 3.26
C LEU A 12 -19.87 11.41 3.25
N ARG A 13 -19.46 12.13 4.31
CA ARG A 13 -19.54 13.59 4.38
C ARG A 13 -18.64 14.25 3.35
N MET A 14 -17.39 13.81 3.24
CA MET A 14 -16.44 14.35 2.22
C MET A 14 -16.92 14.04 0.80
N GLN A 15 -17.48 12.85 0.58
CA GLN A 15 -18.06 12.46 -0.70
C GLN A 15 -19.22 13.38 -1.10
N GLY A 16 -20.09 13.77 -0.15
CA GLY A 16 -21.17 14.73 -0.39
C GLY A 16 -20.66 16.13 -0.77
N LEU A 17 -19.59 16.59 -0.12
CA LEU A 17 -18.95 17.87 -0.45
C LEU A 17 -18.30 17.85 -1.84
N LEU A 18 -17.63 16.75 -2.18
CA LEU A 18 -17.02 16.55 -3.49
C LEU A 18 -18.08 16.50 -4.60
N LEU A 19 -19.19 15.78 -4.38
CA LEU A 19 -20.29 15.72 -5.33
C LEU A 19 -20.83 17.13 -5.62
N ARG A 20 -21.16 17.91 -4.57
CA ARG A 20 -21.60 19.29 -4.73
C ARG A 20 -20.59 20.13 -5.52
N PHE A 21 -19.30 20.01 -5.20
CA PHE A 21 -18.26 20.70 -5.96
C PHE A 21 -18.24 20.29 -7.44
N LEU A 22 -18.37 19.01 -7.75
CA LEU A 22 -18.40 18.53 -9.14
C LEU A 22 -19.65 18.99 -9.91
N GLU A 23 -20.74 19.27 -9.21
CA GLU A 23 -21.99 19.75 -9.81
C GLU A 23 -22.00 21.27 -10.03
N THR A 24 -21.59 22.04 -9.02
CA THR A 24 -21.71 23.50 -9.01
C THR A 24 -20.42 24.25 -9.35
N GLY A 25 -19.28 23.60 -9.19
CA GLY A 25 -17.96 24.25 -9.28
C GLY A 25 -17.64 25.16 -8.10
N GLU A 26 -18.49 25.21 -7.06
CA GLU A 26 -18.33 26.11 -5.93
C GLU A 26 -17.30 25.56 -4.92
N LEU A 27 -16.31 26.38 -4.62
CA LEU A 27 -15.38 26.17 -3.50
C LEU A 27 -15.73 27.07 -2.33
N GLN A 28 -16.11 26.46 -1.20
CA GLN A 28 -16.38 27.16 0.03
C GLN A 28 -15.15 27.06 0.94
N LYS A 29 -14.58 28.20 1.35
CA LYS A 29 -13.50 28.23 2.33
C LYS A 29 -14.04 27.86 3.70
N VAL A 30 -13.35 26.99 4.41
CA VAL A 30 -13.68 26.64 5.79
C VAL A 30 -13.65 27.91 6.66
N GLY A 31 -14.75 28.17 7.39
CA GLY A 31 -14.88 29.37 8.26
C GLY A 31 -15.29 30.66 7.54
N SER A 32 -15.62 30.62 6.26
CA SER A 32 -16.13 31.80 5.53
C SER A 32 -17.65 31.75 5.36
N GLU A 33 -18.35 32.79 5.78
CA GLU A 33 -19.78 32.99 5.51
C GLU A 33 -20.06 33.53 4.09
N ARG A 34 -19.00 33.91 3.37
CA ARG A 34 -19.14 34.45 2.02
C ARG A 34 -19.40 33.33 1.00
N SER A 35 -20.27 33.63 0.04
CA SER A 35 -20.54 32.75 -1.11
C SER A 35 -19.25 32.24 -1.72
N GLY A 36 -19.17 30.91 -1.98
CA GLY A 36 -18.00 30.28 -2.59
C GLY A 36 -17.70 30.88 -3.97
N SER A 37 -16.45 30.85 -4.36
CA SER A 37 -16.07 31.19 -5.75
C SER A 37 -16.31 29.96 -6.65
N VAL A 38 -16.99 30.18 -7.78
CA VAL A 38 -17.11 29.16 -8.81
C VAL A 38 -15.78 29.04 -9.55
N VAL A 39 -15.26 27.85 -9.62
CA VAL A 39 -13.99 27.56 -10.31
C VAL A 39 -14.21 26.48 -11.39
N ASN A 40 -13.57 26.67 -12.54
CA ASN A 40 -13.55 25.68 -13.60
C ASN A 40 -12.26 24.88 -13.51
N VAL A 41 -12.35 23.64 -13.05
CA VAL A 41 -11.20 22.74 -12.88
C VAL A 41 -11.47 21.37 -13.50
N ARG A 42 -10.44 20.80 -14.09
CA ARG A 42 -10.44 19.39 -14.46
C ARG A 42 -10.09 18.56 -13.22
N VAL A 43 -10.91 17.58 -12.89
CA VAL A 43 -10.68 16.66 -11.77
C VAL A 43 -10.19 15.32 -12.32
N ILE A 44 -9.13 14.80 -11.70
CA ILE A 44 -8.61 13.46 -11.91
C ILE A 44 -8.65 12.76 -10.55
N ALA A 45 -9.38 11.67 -10.45
CA ALA A 45 -9.50 10.88 -9.22
C ALA A 45 -8.79 9.55 -9.35
N ALA A 46 -8.12 9.12 -8.29
CA ALA A 46 -7.46 7.83 -8.22
C ALA A 46 -7.89 7.06 -6.96
N THR A 47 -7.92 5.75 -7.06
CA THR A 47 -8.15 4.84 -5.93
C THR A 47 -7.59 3.46 -6.23
N ASN A 48 -7.14 2.78 -5.18
CA ASN A 48 -6.77 1.37 -5.20
C ASN A 48 -7.92 0.44 -4.78
N ARG A 49 -9.07 1.00 -4.34
CA ARG A 49 -10.23 0.24 -3.86
C ARG A 49 -11.26 -0.01 -4.97
N ASN A 50 -11.97 -1.12 -4.87
CA ASN A 50 -13.11 -1.38 -5.74
C ASN A 50 -14.32 -0.56 -5.27
N LEU A 51 -14.57 0.57 -5.96
CA LEU A 51 -15.66 1.49 -5.60
C LEU A 51 -17.04 0.83 -5.70
N ARG A 52 -17.28 -0.09 -6.63
CA ARG A 52 -18.57 -0.80 -6.72
C ARG A 52 -18.85 -1.63 -5.48
N HIS A 53 -17.82 -2.32 -4.98
CA HIS A 53 -17.95 -3.07 -3.73
C HIS A 53 -18.21 -2.15 -2.52
N LEU A 54 -17.60 -0.96 -2.50
CA LEU A 54 -17.87 0.04 -1.45
C LEU A 54 -19.29 0.61 -1.53
N ILE A 55 -19.88 0.72 -2.74
CA ILE A 55 -21.27 1.13 -2.93
C ILE A 55 -22.21 0.07 -2.34
N GLU A 56 -21.97 -1.21 -2.64
CA GLU A 56 -22.75 -2.33 -2.09
C GLU A 56 -22.73 -2.36 -0.55
N GLN A 57 -21.61 -1.93 0.06
CA GLN A 57 -21.44 -1.83 1.50
C GLN A 57 -21.97 -0.52 2.10
N GLY A 58 -22.50 0.40 1.29
CA GLY A 58 -22.95 1.72 1.75
C GLY A 58 -21.82 2.66 2.19
N GLN A 59 -20.56 2.35 1.84
CA GLN A 59 -19.36 3.13 2.20
C GLN A 59 -18.99 4.15 1.12
N PHE A 60 -19.51 4.02 -0.08
CA PHE A 60 -19.33 4.98 -1.17
C PHE A 60 -20.65 5.31 -1.83
N ARG A 61 -20.85 6.58 -2.18
CA ARG A 61 -22.08 7.07 -2.81
C ARG A 61 -22.11 6.70 -4.28
N GLU A 62 -23.22 6.17 -4.74
CA GLU A 62 -23.43 5.79 -6.13
C GLU A 62 -23.47 6.99 -7.07
N ASP A 63 -24.10 8.11 -6.63
CA ASP A 63 -24.17 9.35 -7.40
C ASP A 63 -22.80 9.95 -7.68
N LEU A 64 -21.90 9.96 -6.67
CA LEU A 64 -20.52 10.41 -6.82
C LEU A 64 -19.74 9.50 -7.78
N TYR A 65 -19.95 8.17 -7.68
CA TYR A 65 -19.30 7.23 -8.59
C TYR A 65 -19.59 7.56 -10.05
N TYR A 66 -20.85 7.75 -10.41
CA TYR A 66 -21.20 8.07 -11.79
C TYR A 66 -20.68 9.44 -12.24
N ARG A 67 -20.54 10.39 -11.32
CA ARG A 67 -19.99 11.72 -11.64
C ARG A 67 -18.49 11.70 -11.87
N LEU A 68 -17.75 10.81 -11.18
CA LEU A 68 -16.30 10.62 -11.35
C LEU A 68 -15.97 9.70 -12.52
N ASN A 69 -16.76 8.65 -12.74
CA ASN A 69 -16.46 7.58 -13.69
C ASN A 69 -16.89 7.91 -15.13
N VAL A 70 -16.48 9.08 -15.62
CA VAL A 70 -16.72 9.49 -17.02
C VAL A 70 -15.72 8.82 -17.96
N ILE A 71 -14.44 8.82 -17.58
CA ILE A 71 -13.37 8.12 -18.29
C ILE A 71 -12.64 7.27 -17.29
N HIS A 72 -12.71 5.95 -17.45
CA HIS A 72 -12.05 4.99 -16.58
C HIS A 72 -10.71 4.55 -17.17
N LEU A 73 -9.64 4.75 -16.41
CA LEU A 73 -8.28 4.28 -16.74
C LEU A 73 -7.85 3.24 -15.71
N SER A 74 -7.58 2.03 -16.17
CA SER A 74 -7.03 0.98 -15.32
C SER A 74 -5.52 0.88 -15.54
N ILE A 75 -4.75 1.06 -14.47
CA ILE A 75 -3.29 0.90 -14.50
C ILE A 75 -2.98 -0.55 -14.10
N PRO A 76 -2.42 -1.36 -15.03
CA PRO A 76 -2.09 -2.74 -14.72
C PRO A 76 -0.94 -2.80 -13.68
N PRO A 77 -0.94 -3.81 -12.80
CA PRO A 77 0.16 -4.03 -11.87
C PRO A 77 1.45 -4.40 -12.62
N LEU A 78 2.60 -4.20 -11.96
CA LEU A 78 3.92 -4.37 -12.58
C LEU A 78 4.16 -5.82 -13.07
N ARG A 79 3.56 -6.82 -12.42
CA ARG A 79 3.61 -8.23 -12.88
C ARG A 79 3.04 -8.47 -14.27
N ASP A 80 2.12 -7.61 -14.73
CA ASP A 80 1.46 -7.71 -16.04
C ASP A 80 2.19 -6.87 -17.12
N ARG A 81 3.19 -6.05 -16.70
CA ARG A 81 4.04 -5.22 -17.57
C ARG A 81 5.52 -5.38 -17.23
N LYS A 82 5.98 -6.61 -17.17
CA LYS A 82 7.37 -6.96 -16.80
C LYS A 82 8.43 -6.36 -17.71
N MET A 83 8.07 -6.06 -18.94
CA MET A 83 8.97 -5.42 -19.90
C MET A 83 9.35 -3.99 -19.47
N ASP A 84 8.58 -3.35 -18.58
CA ASP A 84 8.89 -2.01 -18.08
C ASP A 84 9.95 -2.03 -16.97
N VAL A 85 10.20 -3.21 -16.36
CA VAL A 85 11.11 -3.30 -15.20
C VAL A 85 12.52 -2.79 -15.50
N PRO A 86 13.19 -3.14 -16.62
CA PRO A 86 14.51 -2.62 -16.92
C PRO A 86 14.53 -1.08 -17.06
N ALA A 87 13.57 -0.51 -17.77
CA ALA A 87 13.47 0.93 -17.95
C ALA A 87 13.19 1.67 -16.64
N LEU A 88 12.37 1.08 -15.75
CA LEU A 88 12.14 1.63 -14.42
C LEU A 88 13.41 1.59 -13.56
N ILE A 89 14.20 0.52 -13.63
CA ILE A 89 15.47 0.40 -12.91
C ILE A 89 16.42 1.51 -13.37
N GLU A 90 16.60 1.71 -14.68
CA GLU A 90 17.43 2.79 -15.22
C GLU A 90 16.96 4.16 -14.74
N HIS A 91 15.65 4.42 -14.79
CA HIS A 91 15.07 5.67 -14.30
C HIS A 91 15.39 5.92 -12.81
N PHE A 92 15.28 4.91 -11.96
CA PHE A 92 15.60 5.04 -10.54
C PHE A 92 17.08 5.25 -10.30
N LEU A 93 17.96 4.54 -11.02
CA LEU A 93 19.40 4.73 -10.93
C LEU A 93 19.80 6.19 -11.26
N ASP A 94 19.25 6.74 -12.32
CA ASP A 94 19.51 8.13 -12.72
C ASP A 94 19.00 9.11 -11.67
N GLY A 95 17.78 8.91 -11.16
CA GLY A 95 17.16 9.74 -10.14
C GLY A 95 17.94 9.75 -8.81
N PHE A 96 18.42 8.60 -8.37
CA PHE A 96 19.24 8.48 -7.15
C PHE A 96 20.64 9.05 -7.32
N SER A 97 21.26 8.89 -8.48
CA SER A 97 22.56 9.46 -8.80
C SER A 97 22.54 10.99 -8.74
N GLN A 98 21.49 11.61 -9.29
CA GLN A 98 21.30 13.07 -9.24
C GLN A 98 21.06 13.58 -7.82
N LYS A 99 20.23 12.90 -7.03
CA LYS A 99 19.90 13.33 -5.65
C LYS A 99 21.08 13.25 -4.69
N ARG A 100 21.97 12.27 -4.85
CA ARG A 100 23.08 12.01 -3.92
C ARG A 100 24.40 12.64 -4.34
N GLY A 101 24.48 13.27 -5.52
CA GLY A 101 25.72 13.78 -6.07
C GLY A 101 26.80 12.68 -6.27
N ASN A 102 26.36 11.42 -6.29
CA ASN A 102 27.24 10.27 -6.35
C ASN A 102 27.38 9.83 -7.82
N THR A 103 28.59 9.87 -8.34
CA THR A 103 28.94 9.45 -9.71
C THR A 103 29.09 7.94 -9.86
N ARG A 104 28.82 7.15 -8.81
CA ARG A 104 28.92 5.70 -8.85
C ARG A 104 27.85 5.14 -9.79
N ARG A 105 28.28 4.66 -10.94
CA ARG A 105 27.40 4.04 -11.94
C ARG A 105 27.26 2.55 -11.61
N VAL A 106 26.17 2.19 -10.94
CA VAL A 106 25.84 0.80 -10.65
C VAL A 106 25.19 0.16 -11.86
N THR A 107 25.63 -1.05 -12.21
CA THR A 107 25.08 -1.88 -13.29
C THR A 107 24.54 -3.18 -12.71
N PHE A 108 23.69 -3.88 -13.46
CA PHE A 108 23.15 -5.18 -13.07
C PHE A 108 23.69 -6.28 -13.97
N ALA A 109 24.15 -7.38 -13.40
CA ALA A 109 24.47 -8.58 -14.15
C ALA A 109 23.22 -9.10 -14.87
N PRO A 110 23.35 -9.71 -16.06
CA PRO A 110 22.20 -10.22 -16.83
C PRO A 110 21.30 -11.16 -16.02
N GLU A 111 21.89 -12.01 -15.20
CA GLU A 111 21.17 -12.97 -14.35
C GLU A 111 20.37 -12.23 -13.26
N ALA A 112 20.92 -11.19 -12.65
CA ALA A 112 20.24 -10.37 -11.67
C ALA A 112 19.06 -9.61 -12.32
N MET A 113 19.26 -9.05 -13.51
CA MET A 113 18.21 -8.38 -14.27
C MET A 113 17.08 -9.35 -14.64
N GLN A 114 17.39 -10.60 -14.99
CA GLN A 114 16.39 -11.63 -15.27
C GLN A 114 15.55 -11.95 -14.03
N VAL A 115 16.16 -12.07 -12.84
CA VAL A 115 15.46 -12.30 -11.58
C VAL A 115 14.52 -11.13 -11.29
N LEU A 116 14.99 -9.89 -11.38
CA LEU A 116 14.20 -8.68 -11.16
C LEU A 116 13.00 -8.60 -12.13
N SER A 117 13.21 -8.90 -13.41
CA SER A 117 12.15 -8.88 -14.42
C SER A 117 11.13 -10.00 -14.26
N SER A 118 11.53 -11.14 -13.70
CA SER A 118 10.63 -12.29 -13.49
C SER A 118 9.79 -12.18 -12.23
N TYR A 119 10.23 -11.40 -11.24
CA TYR A 119 9.54 -11.25 -9.97
C TYR A 119 8.16 -10.57 -10.13
N ALA A 120 7.22 -10.85 -9.23
CA ALA A 120 5.83 -10.41 -9.40
C ALA A 120 5.54 -9.03 -8.80
N TRP A 121 6.45 -8.49 -8.01
CA TRP A 121 6.35 -7.14 -7.45
C TRP A 121 4.98 -6.89 -6.78
N PRO A 122 4.63 -7.56 -5.66
CA PRO A 122 3.35 -7.36 -4.98
C PRO A 122 3.15 -5.89 -4.55
N GLY A 123 4.23 -5.18 -4.17
CA GLY A 123 4.23 -3.74 -3.89
C GLY A 123 4.43 -2.87 -5.13
N ASN A 124 4.36 -3.47 -6.35
CA ASN A 124 4.49 -2.77 -7.62
C ASN A 124 5.76 -1.91 -7.73
N VAL A 125 5.63 -0.72 -8.32
CA VAL A 125 6.74 0.21 -8.59
C VAL A 125 7.41 0.69 -7.30
N ARG A 126 6.65 0.89 -6.22
CA ARG A 126 7.22 1.31 -4.92
C ARG A 126 8.13 0.25 -4.31
N GLU A 127 7.78 -1.02 -4.42
CA GLU A 127 8.65 -2.11 -3.95
C GLU A 127 9.93 -2.19 -4.78
N LEU A 128 9.81 -2.08 -6.11
CA LEU A 128 10.96 -2.04 -7.01
C LEU A 128 11.89 -0.87 -6.65
N GLU A 129 11.37 0.35 -6.52
CA GLU A 129 12.13 1.55 -6.14
C GLU A 129 12.89 1.34 -4.83
N ASN A 130 12.22 0.85 -3.78
CA ASN A 130 12.84 0.57 -2.48
C ASN A 130 13.96 -0.49 -2.57
N VAL A 131 13.77 -1.52 -3.39
CA VAL A 131 14.79 -2.56 -3.60
C VAL A 131 16.00 -1.96 -4.31
N ILE A 132 15.80 -1.18 -5.37
CA ILE A 132 16.90 -0.52 -6.09
C ILE A 132 17.64 0.46 -5.17
N GLU A 133 16.94 1.28 -4.40
CA GLU A 133 17.56 2.20 -3.43
C GLU A 133 18.41 1.43 -2.41
N ARG A 134 17.92 0.32 -1.87
CA ARG A 134 18.66 -0.54 -0.95
C ARG A 134 19.92 -1.09 -1.59
N LEU A 135 19.84 -1.61 -2.82
CA LEU A 135 20.96 -2.18 -3.55
C LEU A 135 22.05 -1.14 -3.83
N LEU A 136 21.68 0.10 -4.14
CA LEU A 136 22.65 1.19 -4.32
C LEU A 136 23.48 1.51 -3.06
N VAL A 137 22.91 1.23 -1.87
CA VAL A 137 23.60 1.46 -0.60
C VAL A 137 24.40 0.23 -0.16
N THR A 138 23.88 -0.97 -0.41
CA THR A 138 24.43 -2.21 0.18
C THR A 138 25.31 -3.02 -0.77
N ALA A 139 25.22 -2.80 -2.07
CA ALA A 139 26.04 -3.54 -3.03
C ALA A 139 27.54 -3.24 -2.87
N PRO A 140 28.39 -4.27 -2.73
CA PRO A 140 29.81 -4.09 -2.45
C PRO A 140 30.61 -3.59 -3.66
N GLY A 141 30.10 -3.76 -4.87
CA GLY A 141 30.75 -3.42 -6.14
C GLY A 141 29.87 -2.60 -7.08
N ASP A 142 30.41 -2.22 -8.23
CA ASP A 142 29.68 -1.45 -9.25
C ASP A 142 28.73 -2.33 -10.08
N THR A 143 28.81 -3.65 -9.94
CA THR A 143 27.92 -4.61 -10.60
C THR A 143 27.15 -5.41 -9.56
N VAL A 144 25.82 -5.29 -9.59
CA VAL A 144 24.89 -6.07 -8.75
C VAL A 144 24.70 -7.45 -9.35
N THR A 145 24.98 -8.47 -8.58
CA THR A 145 24.79 -9.88 -8.92
C THR A 145 23.55 -10.46 -8.24
N VAL A 146 23.17 -11.70 -8.58
CA VAL A 146 22.05 -12.38 -7.93
C VAL A 146 22.24 -12.53 -6.42
N ARG A 147 23.50 -12.65 -5.95
CA ARG A 147 23.83 -12.78 -4.53
C ARG A 147 23.57 -11.52 -3.71
N ASP A 148 23.60 -10.37 -4.37
CA ASP A 148 23.37 -9.06 -3.75
C ASP A 148 21.87 -8.75 -3.62
N LEU A 149 21.02 -9.49 -4.36
CA LEU A 149 19.57 -9.32 -4.31
C LEU A 149 19.01 -9.78 -2.95
N PRO A 150 17.93 -9.17 -2.45
CA PRO A 150 17.19 -9.65 -1.29
C PRO A 150 16.76 -11.11 -1.44
N LEU A 151 16.79 -11.86 -0.34
CA LEU A 151 16.47 -13.30 -0.34
C LEU A 151 15.08 -13.62 -0.90
N GLU A 152 14.13 -12.70 -0.72
CA GLU A 152 12.76 -12.82 -1.24
C GLU A 152 12.72 -12.88 -2.78
N LEU A 153 13.71 -12.28 -3.44
CA LEU A 153 13.86 -12.28 -4.89
C LEU A 153 14.64 -13.50 -5.41
N GLN A 154 15.52 -14.07 -4.58
CA GLN A 154 16.35 -15.21 -4.95
C GLN A 154 15.60 -16.54 -4.84
N ALA A 155 14.56 -16.61 -4.00
CA ALA A 155 13.82 -17.84 -3.80
C ALA A 155 12.97 -18.19 -5.03
N PRO A 156 13.13 -19.37 -5.65
CA PRO A 156 12.19 -19.83 -6.65
C PRO A 156 10.79 -19.91 -6.00
N ARG A 157 9.79 -19.35 -6.68
CA ARG A 157 8.39 -19.24 -6.20
C ARG A 157 7.65 -20.59 -6.13
N ASN A 158 8.22 -21.61 -5.52
CA ASN A 158 7.51 -22.81 -5.09
C ASN A 158 7.07 -22.76 -3.62
N LEU A 159 7.32 -21.66 -2.93
CA LEU A 159 6.64 -21.36 -1.68
C LEU A 159 5.36 -20.61 -2.02
N SER A 160 4.39 -21.37 -2.59
CA SER A 160 2.98 -21.10 -2.39
C SER A 160 2.80 -20.58 -0.98
N LEU A 161 2.25 -19.34 -0.88
CA LEU A 161 1.52 -18.85 0.27
C LEU A 161 2.03 -19.50 1.58
N ARG A 162 2.99 -18.86 2.25
CA ARG A 162 3.00 -19.04 3.70
C ARG A 162 1.54 -18.85 4.10
N PRO A 163 0.89 -19.86 4.68
CA PRO A 163 -0.43 -19.67 5.22
C PRO A 163 -0.31 -18.41 6.06
N LYS A 164 -1.20 -17.45 5.82
CA LYS A 164 -1.46 -16.29 6.65
C LYS A 164 -1.10 -16.74 8.04
N HIS A 165 -0.02 -16.20 8.61
CA HIS A 165 0.52 -16.61 9.90
C HIS A 165 -0.56 -17.38 10.66
N GLU A 166 -0.40 -18.70 10.87
CA GLU A 166 -1.04 -19.29 12.03
C GLU A 166 -0.55 -18.39 13.14
N ARG A 167 -1.42 -17.46 13.54
CA ARG A 167 -1.21 -16.72 14.77
C ARG A 167 -0.91 -17.81 15.75
N ARG A 168 0.37 -17.95 16.15
CA ARG A 168 0.67 -18.74 17.31
C ARG A 168 -0.37 -18.29 18.30
N LYS A 169 -1.28 -19.19 18.67
CA LYS A 169 -2.30 -18.90 19.66
C LYS A 169 -1.53 -18.29 20.82
N THR A 170 -1.63 -17.00 20.94
CA THR A 170 -0.97 -16.30 22.01
C THR A 170 -1.74 -16.61 23.26
N VAL A 171 -1.10 -16.57 24.43
CA VAL A 171 -1.80 -16.66 25.70
C VAL A 171 -2.99 -15.72 25.74
N ALA A 172 -2.91 -14.57 25.06
CA ALA A 172 -4.01 -13.63 24.90
C ALA A 172 -5.21 -14.19 24.12
N ASP A 173 -4.99 -14.97 23.03
CA ASP A 173 -6.07 -15.58 22.26
C ASP A 173 -6.80 -16.69 23.07
N GLU A 174 -6.04 -17.44 23.87
CA GLU A 174 -6.61 -18.45 24.77
C GLU A 174 -7.40 -17.83 25.93
N LEU A 175 -6.89 -16.74 26.49
CA LEU A 175 -7.57 -15.98 27.53
C LEU A 175 -8.86 -15.33 26.99
N TYR A 176 -8.80 -14.76 25.80
CA TYR A 176 -9.97 -14.20 25.14
C TYR A 176 -11.07 -15.24 24.98
N LYS A 177 -10.71 -16.45 24.49
CA LYS A 177 -11.65 -17.56 24.33
C LYS A 177 -12.29 -17.97 25.66
N LYS A 178 -11.50 -18.15 26.71
CA LYS A 178 -11.98 -18.52 28.04
C LYS A 178 -12.92 -17.47 28.63
N LEU A 179 -12.57 -16.18 28.52
CA LEU A 179 -13.36 -15.09 29.09
C LEU A 179 -14.65 -14.80 28.30
N VAL A 180 -14.59 -14.83 26.97
CA VAL A 180 -15.70 -14.40 26.11
C VAL A 180 -16.58 -15.59 25.68
N ASP A 181 -15.99 -16.66 25.16
CA ASP A 181 -16.72 -17.80 24.61
C ASP A 181 -17.18 -18.76 25.71
N GLU A 182 -16.29 -19.07 26.66
CA GLU A 182 -16.55 -20.01 27.75
C GLU A 182 -17.13 -19.31 29.00
N ARG A 183 -17.18 -17.96 29.00
CA ARG A 183 -17.68 -17.11 30.10
C ARG A 183 -17.04 -17.39 31.46
N GLU A 184 -15.79 -17.81 31.47
CA GLU A 184 -15.05 -17.97 32.69
C GLU A 184 -14.78 -16.64 33.39
N SER A 185 -14.71 -16.65 34.74
CA SER A 185 -14.38 -15.42 35.48
C SER A 185 -12.88 -15.06 35.36
N PHE A 186 -12.57 -13.77 35.52
CA PHE A 186 -11.19 -13.31 35.60
C PHE A 186 -10.37 -14.09 36.63
N TRP A 187 -10.95 -14.41 37.75
CA TRP A 187 -10.27 -15.12 38.85
C TRP A 187 -9.93 -16.56 38.50
N THR A 188 -10.72 -17.21 37.63
CA THR A 188 -10.50 -18.59 37.20
C THR A 188 -9.55 -18.69 36.00
N ALA A 189 -9.69 -17.78 35.04
CA ALA A 189 -8.96 -17.85 33.77
C ALA A 189 -7.62 -17.08 33.78
N VAL A 190 -7.56 -15.90 34.40
CA VAL A 190 -6.43 -14.96 34.28
C VAL A 190 -5.54 -14.97 35.52
N TYR A 191 -6.15 -14.96 36.72
CA TYR A 191 -5.43 -14.81 37.98
C TYR A 191 -4.38 -15.89 38.23
N PRO A 192 -4.61 -17.20 37.94
CA PRO A 192 -3.58 -18.22 38.10
C PRO A 192 -2.34 -17.99 37.24
N LEU A 193 -2.50 -17.55 35.97
CA LEU A 193 -1.40 -17.28 35.07
C LEU A 193 -0.58 -16.04 35.51
N TYR A 194 -1.27 -15.05 36.06
CA TYR A 194 -0.61 -13.88 36.65
C TYR A 194 0.25 -14.26 37.86
N MET A 195 -0.25 -15.12 38.74
CA MET A 195 0.47 -15.60 39.90
C MET A 195 1.68 -16.48 39.54
N GLN A 196 1.57 -17.25 38.45
CA GLN A 196 2.67 -18.06 37.90
C GLN A 196 3.68 -17.25 37.10
N ARG A 197 3.49 -15.93 36.93
CA ARG A 197 4.32 -15.01 36.14
C ARG A 197 4.36 -15.36 34.65
N GLU A 198 3.42 -16.12 34.15
CA GLU A 198 3.31 -16.42 32.70
C GLU A 198 2.78 -15.23 31.89
N ILE A 199 2.11 -14.28 32.54
CA ILE A 199 1.69 -13.00 31.99
C ILE A 199 2.18 -11.86 32.88
N THR A 200 2.67 -10.79 32.26
CA THR A 200 3.11 -9.56 32.93
C THR A 200 2.36 -8.36 32.36
N ARG A 201 2.51 -7.17 33.01
CA ARG A 201 1.90 -5.92 32.53
C ARG A 201 2.34 -5.50 31.11
N SER A 202 3.36 -6.13 30.55
CA SER A 202 3.98 -5.76 29.27
C SER A 202 3.67 -6.75 28.14
N ASN A 203 2.89 -7.78 28.40
CA ASN A 203 2.47 -8.78 27.38
C ASN A 203 1.00 -8.67 27.07
#